data_962395cd23496e1c60f632bc4cc52951
#
_entry.id   962395cd23496e1c60f632bc4cc52951
#
_cell.length_a   1.000
_cell.length_b   1.000
_cell.length_c   1.000
_cell.angle_alpha   90.00
_cell.angle_beta   90.00
_cell.angle_gamma   90.00
#
_symmetry.space_group_name_H-M   'P 1'
#
loop_
_entity.id
_entity.type
_entity.pdbx_description
1 polymer ?
#
loop_
_entity_poly.entity_id
_entity_poly.type
_entity_poly.pdbx_seq_one_letter_code
_entity_poly.pdbx_strand_id
1 'polypeptide(L)'
;MNGFPADGVKRLLFFVEDRLAQLRWTREDLAAAGGPAPSTLYKAAERNGGLALKTLARLDVALGWQEGSARRVLAGESPAVRISDELSLCAAAINAARRDAECTGVSRCAAELKNFLLDVAQRLDDFYTEPVRAAGDAGDASGF
;
A
#
# COMPACT_ATOMS: atom_id res chain seq x y z
N MET A 1 19.45 -21.55 3.52
CA MET A 1 19.04 -20.19 3.90
C MET A 1 18.27 -19.56 2.76
N ASN A 2 16.98 -19.38 2.97
CA ASN A 2 16.15 -18.74 1.95
C ASN A 2 16.37 -17.22 2.03
N GLY A 3 17.32 -16.75 1.23
CA GLY A 3 17.53 -15.33 1.09
C GLY A 3 16.31 -14.63 0.51
N PHE A 4 16.08 -13.39 0.90
CA PHE A 4 15.06 -12.54 0.31
C PHE A 4 15.30 -12.43 -1.20
N PRO A 5 14.27 -12.64 -2.06
CA PRO A 5 14.47 -12.56 -3.51
C PRO A 5 14.96 -11.19 -3.93
N ALA A 6 16.04 -11.15 -4.67
CA ALA A 6 16.66 -9.90 -5.10
C ALA A 6 15.82 -9.17 -6.16
N ASP A 7 15.16 -9.92 -7.05
CA ASP A 7 14.35 -9.37 -8.13
C ASP A 7 13.29 -10.39 -8.59
N GLY A 8 12.56 -10.04 -9.63
CA GLY A 8 11.64 -10.93 -10.31
C GLY A 8 10.30 -11.11 -9.64
N VAL A 9 9.52 -12.06 -10.17
CA VAL A 9 8.14 -12.30 -9.72
C VAL A 9 8.07 -12.83 -8.29
N LYS A 10 9.07 -13.57 -7.84
CA LYS A 10 9.13 -14.05 -6.46
C LYS A 10 9.25 -12.89 -5.48
N ARG A 11 10.04 -11.88 -5.82
CA ARG A 11 10.14 -10.65 -5.03
C ARG A 11 8.81 -9.91 -5.01
N LEU A 12 8.17 -9.77 -6.16
CA LEU A 12 6.85 -9.16 -6.25
C LEU A 12 5.83 -9.91 -5.40
N LEU A 13 5.82 -11.23 -5.48
CA LEU A 13 4.93 -12.06 -4.68
C LEU A 13 5.14 -11.85 -3.18
N PHE A 14 6.39 -11.75 -2.74
CA PHE A 14 6.72 -11.45 -1.35
C PHE A 14 6.07 -10.12 -0.90
N PHE A 15 6.24 -9.05 -1.66
CA PHE A 15 5.65 -7.75 -1.30
C PHE A 15 4.13 -7.74 -1.39
N VAL A 16 3.55 -8.48 -2.31
CA VAL A 16 2.09 -8.65 -2.39
C VAL A 16 1.57 -9.34 -1.13
N GLU A 17 2.18 -10.46 -0.74
CA GLU A 17 1.77 -11.19 0.47
C GLU A 17 1.97 -10.35 1.74
N ASP A 18 3.07 -9.62 1.84
CA ASP A 18 3.33 -8.71 2.94
C ASP A 18 2.26 -7.62 3.01
N ARG A 19 1.90 -7.04 1.87
CA ARG A 19 0.87 -6.01 1.79
C ARG A 19 -0.51 -6.57 2.15
N LEU A 20 -0.85 -7.76 1.68
CA LEU A 20 -2.10 -8.42 2.06
C LEU A 20 -2.18 -8.64 3.57
N ALA A 21 -1.08 -9.04 4.19
CA ALA A 21 -1.02 -9.19 5.64
C ALA A 21 -1.25 -7.86 6.37
N GLN A 22 -0.67 -6.76 5.90
CA GLN A 22 -0.89 -5.42 6.43
C GLN A 22 -2.36 -5.00 6.33
N LEU A 23 -3.01 -5.30 5.21
CA LEU A 23 -4.40 -4.97 4.94
C LEU A 23 -5.38 -5.97 5.58
N ARG A 24 -4.89 -7.09 6.09
CA ARG A 24 -5.69 -8.23 6.56
C ARG A 24 -6.62 -8.76 5.47
N TRP A 25 -6.11 -8.78 4.25
CA TRP A 25 -6.80 -9.29 3.08
C TRP A 25 -6.36 -10.70 2.76
N THR A 26 -7.29 -11.46 2.21
CA THR A 26 -6.98 -12.73 1.55
C THR A 26 -6.59 -12.47 0.09
N ARG A 27 -6.14 -13.52 -0.58
CA ARG A 27 -5.83 -13.45 -2.02
C ARG A 27 -7.07 -13.20 -2.87
N GLU A 28 -8.20 -13.71 -2.41
CA GLU A 28 -9.52 -13.50 -3.02
C GLU A 28 -9.95 -12.05 -2.88
N ASP A 29 -9.65 -11.41 -1.75
CA ASP A 29 -9.92 -9.98 -1.54
C ASP A 29 -9.13 -9.12 -2.54
N LEU A 30 -7.88 -9.50 -2.83
CA LEU A 30 -7.07 -8.83 -3.85
C LEU A 30 -7.74 -8.91 -5.22
N ALA A 31 -8.22 -10.08 -5.61
CA ALA A 31 -8.93 -10.25 -6.87
C ALA A 31 -10.24 -9.45 -6.91
N ALA A 32 -10.98 -9.43 -5.81
CA ALA A 32 -12.21 -8.64 -5.66
C ALA A 32 -11.93 -7.13 -5.76
N ALA A 33 -10.78 -6.67 -5.30
CA ALA A 33 -10.35 -5.28 -5.40
C ALA A 33 -9.86 -4.87 -6.81
N GLY A 34 -9.93 -5.76 -7.77
CA GLY A 34 -9.51 -5.52 -9.16
C GLY A 34 -8.10 -5.99 -9.48
N GLY A 35 -7.43 -6.61 -8.54
CA GLY A 35 -6.11 -7.22 -8.74
C GLY A 35 -6.17 -8.49 -9.61
N PRO A 36 -5.02 -9.06 -9.94
CA PRO A 36 -4.97 -10.31 -10.68
C PRO A 36 -5.46 -11.48 -9.82
N ALA A 37 -5.94 -12.53 -10.49
CA ALA A 37 -6.28 -13.77 -9.80
C ALA A 37 -5.04 -14.37 -9.12
N PRO A 38 -5.20 -14.99 -7.93
CA PRO A 38 -4.06 -15.59 -7.22
C PRO A 38 -3.25 -16.56 -8.08
N SER A 39 -3.94 -17.38 -8.86
CA SER A 39 -3.30 -18.34 -9.76
C SER A 39 -2.37 -17.70 -10.79
N THR A 40 -2.65 -16.49 -11.23
CA THR A 40 -1.83 -15.76 -12.21
C THR A 40 -0.46 -15.44 -11.63
N LEU A 41 -0.41 -14.94 -10.41
CA LEU A 41 0.83 -14.59 -9.73
C LEU A 41 1.68 -15.82 -9.42
N TYR A 42 1.06 -16.87 -8.90
CA TYR A 42 1.78 -18.11 -8.55
C TYR A 42 2.33 -18.82 -9.77
N LYS A 43 1.54 -18.94 -10.83
CA LYS A 43 2.00 -19.53 -12.09
C LYS A 43 3.15 -18.74 -12.71
N ALA A 44 3.11 -17.42 -12.65
CA ALA A 44 4.22 -16.58 -13.11
C ALA A 44 5.47 -16.80 -12.27
N ALA A 45 5.35 -16.93 -10.96
CA ALA A 45 6.47 -17.19 -10.06
C ALA A 45 7.09 -18.58 -10.30
N GLU A 46 6.27 -19.60 -10.51
CA GLU A 46 6.73 -20.97 -10.79
C GLU A 46 7.49 -21.06 -12.13
N ARG A 47 7.01 -20.36 -13.14
CA ARG A 47 7.63 -20.35 -14.48
C ARG A 47 8.81 -19.41 -14.59
N ASN A 48 9.05 -18.61 -13.55
CA ASN A 48 9.99 -17.50 -13.59
C ASN A 48 9.71 -16.58 -14.81
N GLY A 49 8.43 -16.46 -15.16
CA GLY A 49 7.95 -15.71 -16.31
C GLY A 49 7.59 -14.29 -15.96
N GLY A 50 7.51 -13.43 -16.97
CA GLY A 50 7.07 -12.05 -16.82
C GLY A 50 5.56 -11.94 -16.62
N LEU A 51 5.15 -10.80 -16.06
CA LEU A 51 3.75 -10.40 -15.97
C LEU A 51 3.48 -9.28 -16.95
N ALA A 52 2.28 -9.28 -17.52
CA ALA A 52 1.86 -8.20 -18.43
C ALA A 52 1.79 -6.86 -17.68
N LEU A 53 2.13 -5.77 -18.35
CA LEU A 53 2.09 -4.42 -17.79
C LEU A 53 0.70 -4.09 -17.22
N LYS A 54 -0.35 -4.53 -17.88
CA LYS A 54 -1.72 -4.36 -17.40
C LYS A 54 -1.97 -5.06 -16.06
N THR A 55 -1.40 -6.23 -15.86
CA THR A 55 -1.48 -6.96 -14.58
C THR A 55 -0.74 -6.23 -13.48
N LEU A 56 0.45 -5.69 -13.78
CA LEU A 56 1.22 -4.89 -12.83
C LEU A 56 0.49 -3.61 -12.44
N ALA A 57 -0.11 -2.91 -13.40
CA ALA A 57 -0.91 -1.72 -13.14
C ALA A 57 -2.12 -2.03 -12.25
N ARG A 58 -2.78 -3.16 -12.47
CA ARG A 58 -3.88 -3.61 -11.60
C ARG A 58 -3.44 -3.90 -10.17
N LEU A 59 -2.24 -4.45 -9.99
CA LEU A 59 -1.66 -4.64 -8.66
C LEU A 59 -1.43 -3.30 -7.96
N ASP A 60 -0.83 -2.34 -8.64
CA ASP A 60 -0.57 -1.02 -8.08
C ASP A 60 -1.86 -0.38 -7.54
N VAL A 61 -2.91 -0.40 -8.34
CA VAL A 61 -4.21 0.18 -7.96
C VAL A 61 -4.84 -0.59 -6.80
N ALA A 62 -4.90 -1.92 -6.90
CA ALA A 62 -5.57 -2.75 -5.90
C ALA A 62 -4.89 -2.69 -4.52
N LEU A 63 -3.56 -2.62 -4.49
CA LEU A 63 -2.78 -2.61 -3.26
C LEU A 63 -2.52 -1.20 -2.71
N GLY A 64 -3.00 -0.15 -3.36
CA GLY A 64 -2.73 1.22 -2.96
C GLY A 64 -1.28 1.64 -3.14
N TRP A 65 -0.60 1.05 -4.11
CA TRP A 65 0.77 1.42 -4.47
C TRP A 65 0.79 2.57 -5.48
N GLN A 66 1.87 3.31 -5.50
CA GLN A 66 2.11 4.30 -6.54
C GLN A 66 2.26 3.60 -7.89
N GLU A 67 1.84 4.27 -8.95
CA GLU A 67 1.95 3.75 -10.31
C GLU A 67 3.38 3.35 -10.63
N GLY A 68 3.54 2.17 -11.19
CA GLY A 68 4.84 1.61 -11.54
C GLY A 68 5.56 0.89 -10.40
N SER A 69 4.99 0.84 -9.18
CA SER A 69 5.63 0.16 -8.04
C SER A 69 5.85 -1.32 -8.29
N ALA A 70 4.86 -2.04 -8.79
CA ALA A 70 4.99 -3.46 -9.09
C ALA A 70 6.12 -3.73 -10.10
N ARG A 71 6.24 -2.87 -11.10
CA ARG A 71 7.33 -2.95 -12.08
C ARG A 71 8.70 -2.71 -11.44
N ARG A 72 8.81 -1.71 -10.57
CA ARG A 72 10.05 -1.42 -9.84
C ARG A 72 10.45 -2.57 -8.93
N VAL A 73 9.48 -3.23 -8.29
CA VAL A 73 9.73 -4.41 -7.45
C VAL A 73 10.33 -5.55 -8.28
N LEU A 74 9.83 -5.76 -9.50
CA LEU A 74 10.41 -6.75 -10.41
C LEU A 74 11.88 -6.43 -10.75
N ALA A 75 12.25 -5.16 -10.76
CA ALA A 75 13.62 -4.70 -11.02
C ALA A 75 14.51 -4.71 -9.77
N GLY A 76 14.00 -5.13 -8.62
CA GLY A 76 14.76 -5.22 -7.38
C GLY A 76 14.55 -4.06 -6.40
N GLU A 77 13.66 -3.12 -6.72
CA GLU A 77 13.31 -2.01 -5.84
C GLU A 77 12.22 -2.39 -4.84
N SER A 78 11.82 -1.46 -4.01
CA SER A 78 10.70 -1.61 -3.07
C SER A 78 9.47 -0.85 -3.59
N PRO A 79 8.25 -1.32 -3.25
CA PRO A 79 7.05 -0.60 -3.64
C PRO A 79 6.91 0.69 -2.85
N ALA A 80 6.30 1.68 -3.46
CA ALA A 80 5.92 2.93 -2.80
C ALA A 80 4.40 2.97 -2.64
N VAL A 81 3.93 3.28 -1.44
CA VAL A 81 2.51 3.35 -1.12
C VAL A 81 1.98 4.74 -1.40
N ARG A 82 0.75 4.84 -1.91
CA ARG A 82 0.05 6.12 -2.00
C ARG A 82 -0.50 6.47 -0.63
N ILE A 83 -0.03 7.57 -0.07
CA ILE A 83 -0.36 7.95 1.31
C ILE A 83 -1.86 8.16 1.50
N SER A 84 -2.53 8.82 0.56
CA SER A 84 -3.97 9.04 0.62
C SER A 84 -4.77 7.73 0.68
N ASP A 85 -4.38 6.74 -0.10
CA ASP A 85 -5.04 5.44 -0.12
C ASP A 85 -4.71 4.63 1.14
N GLU A 86 -3.48 4.73 1.61
CA GLU A 86 -3.07 4.12 2.87
C GLU A 86 -3.90 4.62 4.03
N LEU A 87 -4.12 5.93 4.11
CA LEU A 87 -4.97 6.54 5.13
C LEU A 87 -6.39 5.99 5.09
N SER A 88 -6.96 5.87 3.89
CA SER A 88 -8.31 5.32 3.71
C SER A 88 -8.40 3.86 4.13
N LEU A 89 -7.40 3.06 3.77
CA LEU A 89 -7.33 1.64 4.15
C LEU A 89 -7.14 1.47 5.65
N CYS A 90 -6.25 2.26 6.25
CA CYS A 90 -6.06 2.25 7.71
C CYS A 90 -7.32 2.68 8.45
N ALA A 91 -8.00 3.71 7.97
CA ALA A 91 -9.26 4.16 8.55
C ALA A 91 -10.34 3.08 8.47
N ALA A 92 -10.44 2.38 7.33
CA ALA A 92 -11.39 1.28 7.16
C ALA A 92 -11.08 0.11 8.10
N ALA A 93 -9.81 -0.27 8.23
CA ALA A 93 -9.37 -1.33 9.14
C ALA A 93 -9.65 -0.98 10.61
N ILE A 94 -9.38 0.26 11.00
CA ILE A 94 -9.64 0.76 12.35
C ILE A 94 -11.14 0.81 12.63
N ASN A 95 -11.96 1.22 11.66
CA ASN A 95 -13.42 1.21 11.81
C ASN A 95 -13.98 -0.20 11.97
N ALA A 96 -13.44 -1.19 11.26
CA ALA A 96 -13.81 -2.59 11.42
C ALA A 96 -13.44 -3.09 12.83
N ALA A 97 -12.22 -2.84 13.28
CA ALA A 97 -11.76 -3.21 14.62
C ALA A 97 -12.59 -2.53 15.72
N ARG A 98 -12.98 -1.28 15.50
CA ARG A 98 -13.87 -0.56 16.42
C ARG A 98 -15.23 -1.22 16.55
N ARG A 99 -15.83 -1.65 15.45
CA ARG A 99 -17.11 -2.35 15.47
C ARG A 99 -17.04 -3.63 16.29
N ASP A 100 -15.96 -4.38 16.14
CA ASP A 100 -15.72 -5.58 16.92
C ASP A 100 -15.51 -5.25 18.42
N ALA A 101 -14.76 -4.18 18.71
CA ALA A 101 -14.50 -3.72 20.06
C ALA A 101 -15.75 -3.20 20.78
N GLU A 102 -16.71 -2.63 20.08
CA GLU A 102 -17.98 -2.19 20.65
C GLU A 102 -18.74 -3.35 21.30
N CYS A 103 -18.60 -4.55 20.78
CA CYS A 103 -19.16 -5.76 21.37
C CYS A 103 -18.46 -6.17 22.68
N THR A 104 -17.23 -5.71 22.92
CA THR A 104 -16.41 -6.08 24.08
C THR A 104 -16.25 -4.96 25.11
N GLY A 105 -16.81 -3.78 24.88
CA GLY A 105 -16.72 -2.62 25.77
C GLY A 105 -15.41 -1.83 25.66
N VAL A 106 -14.58 -2.07 24.64
CA VAL A 106 -13.30 -1.40 24.42
C VAL A 106 -13.40 -0.27 23.38
N SER A 107 -14.62 0.07 22.98
CA SER A 107 -14.89 1.01 21.87
C SER A 107 -14.28 2.39 22.07
N ARG A 108 -14.22 2.88 23.31
CA ARG A 108 -13.67 4.21 23.62
C ARG A 108 -12.18 4.30 23.26
N CYS A 109 -11.40 3.33 23.71
CA CYS A 109 -9.97 3.28 23.43
C CYS A 109 -9.70 3.12 21.92
N ALA A 110 -10.50 2.31 21.24
CA ALA A 110 -10.39 2.14 19.80
C ALA A 110 -10.71 3.45 19.05
N ALA A 111 -11.73 4.20 19.49
CA ALA A 111 -12.09 5.48 18.90
C ALA A 111 -10.98 6.53 19.10
N GLU A 112 -10.39 6.59 20.30
CA GLU A 112 -9.27 7.50 20.60
C GLU A 112 -8.05 7.17 19.76
N LEU A 113 -7.70 5.88 19.62
CA LEU A 113 -6.61 5.42 18.80
C LEU A 113 -6.83 5.75 17.31
N LYS A 114 -8.05 5.53 16.82
CA LYS A 114 -8.44 5.92 15.46
C LYS A 114 -8.21 7.40 15.21
N ASN A 115 -8.71 8.26 16.08
CA ASN A 115 -8.58 9.70 15.95
C ASN A 115 -7.11 10.13 15.97
N PHE A 116 -6.31 9.54 16.84
CA PHE A 116 -4.86 9.77 16.90
C PHE A 116 -4.18 9.37 15.59
N LEU A 117 -4.47 8.18 15.05
CA LEU A 117 -3.88 7.70 13.81
C LEU A 117 -4.30 8.56 12.61
N LEU A 118 -5.55 9.00 12.56
CA LEU A 118 -6.03 9.89 11.50
C LEU A 118 -5.35 11.26 11.57
N ASP A 119 -5.13 11.79 12.77
CA ASP A 119 -4.42 13.06 12.97
C ASP A 119 -2.96 12.94 12.52
N VAL A 120 -2.26 11.88 12.92
CA VAL A 120 -0.88 11.61 12.47
C VAL A 120 -0.82 11.47 10.97
N ALA A 121 -1.77 10.74 10.40
CA ALA A 121 -1.85 10.52 8.97
C ALA A 121 -2.04 11.83 8.20
N GLN A 122 -2.91 12.70 8.68
CA GLN A 122 -3.14 14.03 8.09
C GLN A 122 -1.87 14.89 8.16
N ARG A 123 -1.16 14.87 9.28
CA ARG A 123 0.11 15.58 9.43
C ARG A 123 1.18 15.08 8.48
N LEU A 124 1.23 13.77 8.24
CA LEU A 124 2.14 13.19 7.26
C LEU A 124 1.80 13.65 5.84
N ASP A 125 0.53 13.68 5.50
CA ASP A 125 0.07 14.16 4.20
C ASP A 125 0.44 15.62 3.99
N ASP A 126 0.19 16.46 4.97
CA ASP A 126 0.56 17.87 4.98
C ASP A 126 2.09 18.04 4.85
N PHE A 127 2.86 17.23 5.57
CA PHE A 127 4.32 17.27 5.51
C PHE A 127 4.86 16.96 4.11
N TYR A 128 4.31 15.97 3.44
CA TYR A 128 4.74 15.63 2.08
C TYR A 128 4.25 16.62 1.02
N THR A 129 3.19 17.35 1.31
CA THR A 129 2.66 18.38 0.39
C THR A 129 3.39 19.70 0.55
N GLU A 130 3.66 20.10 1.78
CA GLU A 130 4.34 21.36 2.12
C GLU A 130 5.73 21.54 1.49
N PRO A 131 6.62 20.54 1.52
CA PRO A 131 7.96 20.70 0.92
C PRO A 131 7.93 21.05 -0.56
N VAL A 132 6.95 20.58 -1.28
CA VAL A 132 6.77 20.90 -2.71
C VAL A 132 6.36 22.36 -2.87
N ARG A 133 5.46 22.86 -2.02
CA ARG A 133 5.05 24.27 -2.01
C ARG A 133 6.21 25.17 -1.59
N ALA A 134 6.93 24.82 -0.53
CA ALA A 134 8.09 25.56 -0.04
C ALA A 134 9.17 25.66 -1.10
N ALA A 135 9.44 24.61 -1.85
CA ALA A 135 10.37 24.61 -2.96
C ALA A 135 9.91 25.55 -4.10
N GLY A 136 8.61 25.58 -4.38
CA GLY A 136 8.02 26.52 -5.34
C GLY A 136 8.15 27.97 -4.88
N ASP A 137 7.81 28.23 -3.64
CA ASP A 137 7.92 29.56 -3.04
C ASP A 137 9.38 30.05 -2.98
N ALA A 138 10.30 29.14 -2.66
CA ALA A 138 11.73 29.46 -2.67
C ALA A 138 12.23 29.79 -4.10
N GLY A 139 11.67 29.12 -5.09
CA GLY A 139 11.93 29.45 -6.50
C GLY A 139 11.46 30.84 -6.87
N ASP A 140 10.26 31.18 -6.44
CA ASP A 140 9.70 32.52 -6.65
C ASP A 140 10.50 33.58 -5.88
N ALA A 141 10.86 33.28 -4.63
CA ALA A 141 11.67 34.18 -3.82
C ALA A 141 13.07 34.44 -4.41
N SER A 142 13.65 33.45 -5.07
CA SER A 142 14.94 33.56 -5.74
C SER A 142 14.86 34.32 -7.08
N GLY A 143 13.67 34.61 -7.54
CA GLY A 143 13.43 35.41 -8.74
C GLY A 143 13.66 36.92 -8.59
N PHE A 144 14.09 37.37 -7.45
CA PHE A 144 14.41 38.78 -7.19
C PHE A 144 15.57 39.28 -8.02
#